data_4d699807a67ee9eb3e49cc3a917bb9c2
#
_entry.id   4d699807a67ee9eb3e49cc3a917bb9c2
#
_cell.length_a   1.000
_cell.length_b   1.000
_cell.length_c   1.000
_cell.angle_alpha   90.00
_cell.angle_beta   90.00
_cell.angle_gamma   90.00
#
_symmetry.space_group_name_H-M   'P 1'
#
loop_
_entity.id
_entity.type
_entity.pdbx_description
1 polymer ?
#
loop_
_entity_poly.entity_id
_entity_poly.type
_entity_poly.pdbx_seq_one_letter_code
_entity_poly.pdbx_strand_id
1 'polypeptide(L)'
;MLTDNKPVGCRSVVAFLLSCIFLTGFIGLSSANAAEYSYQGTEPCSSIQQLSFDSTAANASITWQTDLGPRLPGSNASAELRNSITENLTAFNFEESSHFRENFTLTNLIGTYSPKNSTGQNVVFVAHYDSRYIAERDYNESKRNQPIDGANDGASGVAVLIELGKIIPNLQLNHDVTLFFTDAEDQGITGGFHPLTWSYGAYAWVENLTEDYKDNISAYIVIDMIGDAYLDFTKIKDTSAELWETVTPIAAALGMMESELDCEGNYGRAIYDPTKTRGVIDDHVPANNAGIPAINFIDINYGENASTFGGHWHTHNDTADKVSAESLGYIGDLLELGLITSAWILVPTDSNDNANTVDQDESVLLQHDNAVEDVEKNRFVGYISIILVSIILVLILIADISLKL
;
A
#
# COMPACT_ATOMS: atom_id res chain seq x y z
N MET A 1 51.56 -48.09 42.16
CA MET A 1 51.87 -47.45 40.90
C MET A 1 50.79 -46.44 40.66
N LEU A 2 51.05 -45.20 40.96
CA LEU A 2 50.16 -44.07 40.78
C LEU A 2 50.53 -43.40 39.46
N THR A 3 49.58 -43.34 38.50
CA THR A 3 49.76 -42.57 37.23
C THR A 3 49.11 -41.21 37.37
N ASP A 4 49.98 -40.23 37.36
CA ASP A 4 49.64 -38.80 37.32
C ASP A 4 48.90 -38.44 35.99
N ASN A 5 47.63 -38.07 36.08
CA ASN A 5 46.91 -37.39 34.99
C ASN A 5 46.87 -35.88 35.27
N LYS A 6 47.73 -35.13 34.61
CA LYS A 6 47.66 -33.68 34.60
C LYS A 6 46.53 -33.20 33.67
N PRO A 7 45.68 -32.24 34.08
CA PRO A 7 44.66 -31.69 33.19
C PRO A 7 45.31 -30.82 32.10
N VAL A 8 44.99 -31.10 30.84
CA VAL A 8 45.34 -30.26 29.69
C VAL A 8 44.64 -28.92 29.79
N GLY A 9 45.40 -27.86 29.85
CA GLY A 9 44.98 -26.56 30.27
C GLY A 9 43.99 -25.89 29.35
N CYS A 10 42.93 -25.37 29.94
CA CYS A 10 41.87 -24.51 29.37
C CYS A 10 42.40 -23.25 28.67
N ARG A 11 43.70 -22.96 28.72
CA ARG A 11 44.32 -21.77 28.10
C ARG A 11 44.48 -21.86 26.59
N SER A 12 44.59 -23.06 26.01
CA SER A 12 44.74 -23.24 24.56
C SER A 12 43.45 -23.06 23.77
N VAL A 13 42.30 -23.35 24.37
CA VAL A 13 41.00 -23.22 23.70
C VAL A 13 40.54 -21.76 23.62
N VAL A 14 40.84 -20.97 24.67
CA VAL A 14 40.51 -19.54 24.67
C VAL A 14 41.36 -18.74 23.68
N ALA A 15 42.65 -19.11 23.53
CA ALA A 15 43.53 -18.47 22.56
C ALA A 15 43.14 -18.77 21.10
N PHE A 16 42.60 -19.98 20.82
CA PHE A 16 42.15 -20.37 19.48
C PHE A 16 40.82 -19.67 19.13
N LEU A 17 39.90 -19.51 20.08
CA LEU A 17 38.62 -18.78 19.86
C LEU A 17 38.85 -17.28 19.66
N LEU A 18 39.77 -16.68 20.37
CA LEU A 18 40.13 -15.24 20.18
C LEU A 18 40.86 -15.02 18.84
N SER A 19 41.65 -15.97 18.35
CA SER A 19 42.33 -15.88 17.05
C SER A 19 41.32 -15.97 15.89
N CYS A 20 40.24 -16.76 16.02
CA CYS A 20 39.19 -16.86 15.00
C CYS A 20 38.33 -15.59 14.91
N ILE A 21 38.15 -14.86 16.01
CA ILE A 21 37.38 -13.60 16.02
C ILE A 21 38.15 -12.46 15.34
N PHE A 22 39.48 -12.46 15.37
CA PHE A 22 40.30 -11.44 14.70
C PHE A 22 40.55 -11.71 13.19
N LEU A 23 40.32 -12.91 12.69
CA LEU A 23 40.50 -13.23 11.26
C LEU A 23 39.23 -13.01 10.41
N THR A 24 38.07 -12.82 11.02
CA THR A 24 36.82 -12.51 10.29
C THR A 24 36.55 -11.01 10.14
N GLY A 25 37.44 -10.16 10.62
CA GLY A 25 37.27 -8.70 10.71
C GLY A 25 37.62 -7.90 9.44
N PHE A 26 37.96 -8.53 8.29
CA PHE A 26 38.25 -7.83 7.06
C PHE A 26 37.65 -8.55 5.83
N ILE A 27 36.37 -8.87 5.87
CA ILE A 27 35.60 -8.92 4.64
C ILE A 27 35.11 -7.49 4.44
N GLY A 28 35.79 -6.73 3.59
CA GLY A 28 35.30 -5.46 3.13
C GLY A 28 33.93 -5.68 2.50
N LEU A 29 32.87 -5.31 3.21
CA LEU A 29 31.60 -5.01 2.60
C LEU A 29 31.89 -3.83 1.65
N SER A 30 32.15 -4.14 0.37
CA SER A 30 31.86 -3.16 -0.66
C SER A 30 30.36 -2.93 -0.54
N SER A 31 29.96 -1.81 0.08
CA SER A 31 28.64 -1.27 -0.13
C SER A 31 28.56 -1.04 -1.64
N ALA A 32 27.92 -1.96 -2.37
CA ALA A 32 27.32 -1.57 -3.61
C ALA A 32 26.42 -0.39 -3.22
N ASN A 33 26.70 0.80 -3.72
CA ASN A 33 25.75 1.92 -3.63
C ASN A 33 24.48 1.38 -4.32
N ALA A 34 23.49 0.99 -3.53
CA ALA A 34 22.17 0.76 -4.05
C ALA A 34 21.79 2.09 -4.72
N ALA A 35 21.37 2.04 -5.98
CA ALA A 35 20.88 3.22 -6.64
C ALA A 35 19.75 3.76 -5.77
N GLU A 36 19.86 4.99 -5.34
CA GLU A 36 18.82 5.66 -4.59
C GLU A 36 17.74 6.03 -5.61
N TYR A 37 16.50 5.69 -5.35
CA TYR A 37 15.35 5.99 -6.20
C TYR A 37 14.46 6.99 -5.49
N SER A 38 13.87 7.90 -6.25
CA SER A 38 12.87 8.84 -5.75
C SER A 38 11.75 9.05 -6.77
N TYR A 39 10.61 9.54 -6.30
CA TYR A 39 9.57 10.03 -7.20
C TYR A 39 9.93 11.45 -7.66
N GLN A 40 9.67 11.72 -8.95
CA GLN A 40 9.86 13.08 -9.46
C GLN A 40 8.72 13.99 -9.00
N GLY A 41 9.06 15.23 -8.65
CA GLY A 41 8.08 16.28 -8.44
C GLY A 41 7.31 16.55 -9.75
N THR A 42 6.03 16.87 -9.63
CA THR A 42 5.15 17.09 -10.78
C THR A 42 4.59 18.50 -10.77
N GLU A 43 4.34 19.02 -11.98
CA GLU A 43 3.61 20.28 -12.20
C GLU A 43 2.20 19.94 -12.73
N PRO A 44 1.26 19.51 -11.85
CA PRO A 44 -0.02 18.96 -12.28
C PRO A 44 -0.89 19.95 -13.05
N CYS A 45 -0.77 21.25 -12.77
CA CYS A 45 -1.59 22.27 -13.41
C CYS A 45 -1.40 22.35 -14.94
N SER A 46 -0.23 21.97 -15.44
CA SER A 46 0.01 21.95 -16.89
C SER A 46 -0.77 20.84 -17.61
N SER A 47 -1.23 19.84 -16.90
CA SER A 47 -1.90 18.65 -17.43
C SER A 47 -3.39 18.55 -17.09
N ILE A 48 -3.92 19.43 -16.25
CA ILE A 48 -5.30 19.34 -15.76
C ILE A 48 -6.36 19.42 -16.88
N GLN A 49 -6.05 20.10 -18.00
CA GLN A 49 -6.92 20.19 -19.17
C GLN A 49 -6.96 18.91 -20.01
N GLN A 50 -6.13 17.93 -19.69
CA GLN A 50 -6.04 16.64 -20.40
C GLN A 50 -6.93 15.57 -19.76
N LEU A 51 -7.48 15.83 -18.56
CA LEU A 51 -8.31 14.88 -17.84
C LEU A 51 -9.57 14.52 -18.63
N SER A 52 -9.90 13.25 -18.62
CA SER A 52 -10.97 12.65 -19.40
C SER A 52 -11.79 11.61 -18.62
N PHE A 53 -11.56 11.46 -17.32
CA PHE A 53 -12.27 10.53 -16.48
C PHE A 53 -13.79 10.80 -16.47
N ASP A 54 -14.60 9.77 -16.74
CA ASP A 54 -16.06 9.90 -16.76
C ASP A 54 -16.68 9.44 -15.42
N SER A 55 -16.80 10.37 -14.49
CA SER A 55 -17.38 10.11 -13.17
C SER A 55 -18.86 9.69 -13.24
N THR A 56 -19.59 10.11 -14.28
CA THR A 56 -20.99 9.73 -14.49
C THR A 56 -21.08 8.25 -14.91
N ALA A 57 -20.21 7.82 -15.81
CA ALA A 57 -20.12 6.43 -16.22
C ALA A 57 -19.64 5.54 -15.06
N ALA A 58 -18.65 5.99 -14.25
CA ALA A 58 -18.23 5.31 -13.04
C ALA A 58 -19.41 5.10 -12.07
N ASN A 59 -20.16 6.16 -11.77
CA ASN A 59 -21.33 6.08 -10.89
C ASN A 59 -22.43 5.16 -11.44
N ALA A 60 -22.67 5.18 -12.74
CA ALA A 60 -23.64 4.29 -13.37
C ALA A 60 -23.25 2.81 -13.21
N SER A 61 -21.96 2.50 -13.17
CA SER A 61 -21.47 1.14 -12.98
C SER A 61 -21.76 0.59 -11.57
N ILE A 62 -21.89 1.44 -10.56
CA ILE A 62 -22.26 1.04 -9.19
C ILE A 62 -23.60 0.31 -9.17
N THR A 63 -24.62 0.91 -9.79
CA THR A 63 -25.95 0.29 -9.86
C THR A 63 -25.90 -1.07 -10.54
N TRP A 64 -25.19 -1.17 -11.68
CA TRP A 64 -25.04 -2.40 -12.38
C TRP A 64 -24.31 -3.46 -11.55
N GLN A 65 -23.23 -3.11 -10.83
CA GLN A 65 -22.49 -4.04 -9.97
C GLN A 65 -23.37 -4.56 -8.82
N THR A 66 -24.15 -3.69 -8.18
CA THR A 66 -25.05 -4.05 -7.08
C THR A 66 -26.27 -4.87 -7.55
N ASP A 67 -26.76 -4.64 -8.78
CA ASP A 67 -27.84 -5.44 -9.38
C ASP A 67 -27.46 -6.92 -9.62
N LEU A 68 -26.17 -7.26 -9.66
CA LEU A 68 -25.71 -8.65 -9.66
C LEU A 68 -25.99 -9.35 -8.32
N GLY A 69 -26.27 -8.57 -7.27
CA GLY A 69 -26.36 -9.02 -5.88
C GLY A 69 -25.00 -9.10 -5.19
N PRO A 70 -24.97 -9.60 -3.93
CA PRO A 70 -23.74 -9.69 -3.15
C PRO A 70 -22.66 -10.51 -3.85
N ARG A 71 -21.51 -9.89 -4.04
CA ARG A 71 -20.35 -10.47 -4.78
C ARG A 71 -19.46 -11.29 -3.84
N LEU A 72 -20.03 -12.30 -3.22
CA LEU A 72 -19.29 -13.16 -2.29
C LEU A 72 -18.26 -14.03 -3.05
N PRO A 73 -17.11 -14.35 -2.43
CA PRO A 73 -16.11 -15.23 -3.02
C PRO A 73 -16.73 -16.54 -3.53
N GLY A 74 -16.44 -16.88 -4.81
CA GLY A 74 -16.97 -18.07 -5.48
C GLY A 74 -18.42 -18.00 -5.90
N SER A 75 -19.12 -16.87 -5.74
CA SER A 75 -20.50 -16.70 -6.20
C SER A 75 -20.61 -16.47 -7.72
N ASN A 76 -21.81 -16.67 -8.27
CA ASN A 76 -22.08 -16.32 -9.66
C ASN A 76 -21.96 -14.82 -9.91
N ALA A 77 -22.40 -13.98 -8.96
CA ALA A 77 -22.27 -12.53 -9.05
C ALA A 77 -20.80 -12.09 -9.19
N SER A 78 -19.89 -12.68 -8.40
CA SER A 78 -18.44 -12.46 -8.51
C SER A 78 -17.89 -12.86 -9.89
N ALA A 79 -18.30 -14.03 -10.41
CA ALA A 79 -17.84 -14.50 -11.71
C ALA A 79 -18.37 -13.62 -12.85
N GLU A 80 -19.63 -13.17 -12.78
CA GLU A 80 -20.24 -12.30 -13.79
C GLU A 80 -19.59 -10.91 -13.79
N LEU A 81 -19.26 -10.37 -12.60
CA LEU A 81 -18.53 -9.11 -12.50
C LEU A 81 -17.16 -9.21 -13.16
N ARG A 82 -16.34 -10.23 -12.86
CA ARG A 82 -15.03 -10.43 -13.49
C ARG A 82 -15.11 -10.56 -15.01
N ASN A 83 -16.08 -11.33 -15.51
CA ASN A 83 -16.31 -11.46 -16.95
C ASN A 83 -16.62 -10.08 -17.58
N SER A 84 -17.49 -9.32 -16.96
CA SER A 84 -17.88 -8.00 -17.46
C SER A 84 -16.73 -7.01 -17.43
N ILE A 85 -15.87 -7.01 -16.40
CA ILE A 85 -14.64 -6.20 -16.36
C ILE A 85 -13.75 -6.55 -17.56
N THR A 86 -13.50 -7.85 -17.78
CA THR A 86 -12.67 -8.35 -18.89
C THR A 86 -13.22 -7.94 -20.25
N GLU A 87 -14.54 -8.05 -20.45
CA GLU A 87 -15.21 -7.67 -21.70
C GLU A 87 -15.17 -6.16 -21.97
N ASN A 88 -15.19 -5.34 -20.93
CA ASN A 88 -15.13 -3.87 -21.03
C ASN A 88 -13.71 -3.32 -21.26
N LEU A 89 -12.68 -4.01 -20.77
CA LEU A 89 -11.30 -3.52 -20.78
C LEU A 89 -10.41 -4.35 -21.73
N THR A 90 -10.79 -4.45 -22.99
CA THR A 90 -10.15 -5.31 -24.01
C THR A 90 -8.71 -4.93 -24.36
N ALA A 91 -8.23 -3.76 -23.95
CA ALA A 91 -6.83 -3.34 -24.13
C ALA A 91 -5.88 -3.96 -23.08
N PHE A 92 -6.44 -4.51 -22.00
CA PHE A 92 -5.70 -5.17 -20.94
C PHE A 92 -5.60 -6.67 -21.20
N ASN A 93 -4.46 -7.24 -20.80
CA ASN A 93 -4.30 -8.69 -20.76
C ASN A 93 -4.70 -9.17 -19.36
N PHE A 94 -5.83 -9.90 -19.28
CA PHE A 94 -6.36 -10.37 -18.01
C PHE A 94 -5.96 -11.80 -17.70
N GLU A 95 -5.70 -12.05 -16.40
CA GLU A 95 -5.59 -13.39 -15.83
C GLU A 95 -6.44 -13.52 -14.56
N GLU A 96 -7.00 -14.69 -14.32
CA GLU A 96 -7.63 -15.06 -13.05
C GLU A 96 -6.68 -15.91 -12.22
N SER A 97 -6.52 -15.55 -10.94
CA SER A 97 -5.71 -16.30 -9.97
C SER A 97 -6.58 -16.78 -8.82
N SER A 98 -6.85 -18.11 -8.80
CA SER A 98 -7.74 -18.70 -7.80
C SER A 98 -6.94 -19.35 -6.66
N HIS A 99 -7.36 -19.09 -5.43
CA HIS A 99 -6.73 -19.61 -4.21
C HIS A 99 -7.79 -20.15 -3.26
N PHE A 100 -7.45 -21.20 -2.52
CA PHE A 100 -8.28 -21.69 -1.43
C PHE A 100 -7.74 -21.16 -0.10
N ARG A 101 -8.56 -20.41 0.61
CA ARG A 101 -8.25 -19.85 1.93
C ARG A 101 -9.42 -20.12 2.87
N GLU A 102 -9.10 -20.47 4.12
CA GLU A 102 -10.10 -20.80 5.13
C GLU A 102 -11.12 -21.86 4.61
N ASN A 103 -12.33 -21.46 4.24
CA ASN A 103 -13.41 -22.34 3.82
C ASN A 103 -13.99 -21.96 2.44
N PHE A 104 -13.33 -21.09 1.67
CA PHE A 104 -13.82 -20.63 0.38
C PHE A 104 -12.70 -20.52 -0.67
N THR A 105 -13.09 -20.52 -1.92
CA THR A 105 -12.20 -20.20 -3.03
C THR A 105 -12.39 -18.74 -3.37
N LEU A 106 -11.32 -17.96 -3.29
CA LEU A 106 -11.26 -16.62 -3.83
C LEU A 106 -10.64 -16.64 -5.23
N THR A 107 -10.97 -15.66 -6.06
CA THR A 107 -10.45 -15.54 -7.42
C THR A 107 -10.11 -14.08 -7.73
N ASN A 108 -8.84 -13.72 -7.66
CA ASN A 108 -8.38 -12.42 -8.09
C ASN A 108 -8.44 -12.28 -9.61
N LEU A 109 -8.74 -11.06 -10.10
CA LEU A 109 -8.65 -10.70 -11.51
C LEU A 109 -7.55 -9.65 -11.70
N ILE A 110 -6.55 -9.96 -12.52
CA ILE A 110 -5.38 -9.10 -12.75
C ILE A 110 -5.34 -8.71 -14.22
N GLY A 111 -5.48 -7.43 -14.53
CA GLY A 111 -5.39 -6.90 -15.90
C GLY A 111 -4.14 -6.05 -16.04
N THR A 112 -3.28 -6.36 -17.02
CA THR A 112 -2.05 -5.59 -17.27
C THR A 112 -2.12 -4.94 -18.65
N TYR A 113 -1.84 -3.64 -18.68
CA TYR A 113 -1.59 -2.86 -19.89
C TYR A 113 -0.12 -2.53 -19.99
N SER A 114 0.52 -2.92 -21.12
CA SER A 114 1.94 -2.66 -21.39
C SER A 114 2.06 -1.88 -22.70
N PRO A 115 2.46 -0.60 -22.66
CA PRO A 115 2.73 0.16 -23.87
C PRO A 115 4.00 -0.36 -24.58
N LYS A 116 4.10 -0.15 -25.89
CA LYS A 116 5.22 -0.69 -26.72
C LYS A 116 6.61 -0.25 -26.27
N ASN A 117 6.70 0.89 -25.62
CA ASN A 117 7.94 1.52 -25.13
C ASN A 117 8.02 1.50 -23.60
N SER A 118 7.37 0.52 -22.95
CA SER A 118 7.44 0.37 -21.50
C SER A 118 8.87 0.23 -21.00
N THR A 119 9.17 0.90 -19.91
CA THR A 119 10.42 0.74 -19.15
C THR A 119 10.45 -0.55 -18.32
N GLY A 120 9.32 -1.22 -18.19
CA GLY A 120 9.14 -2.37 -17.30
C GLY A 120 8.73 -2.00 -15.86
N GLN A 121 8.77 -0.70 -15.51
CA GLN A 121 8.18 -0.25 -14.24
C GLN A 121 6.66 -0.37 -14.28
N ASN A 122 6.04 -0.63 -13.14
CA ASN A 122 4.61 -0.91 -13.06
C ASN A 122 3.95 -0.10 -11.95
N VAL A 123 2.82 0.53 -12.28
CA VAL A 123 1.90 1.13 -11.32
C VAL A 123 0.72 0.18 -11.15
N VAL A 124 0.46 -0.28 -9.94
CA VAL A 124 -0.62 -1.20 -9.61
C VAL A 124 -1.74 -0.45 -8.90
N PHE A 125 -2.91 -0.37 -9.51
CA PHE A 125 -4.13 0.12 -8.88
C PHE A 125 -4.97 -1.06 -8.40
N VAL A 126 -5.48 -0.97 -7.19
CA VAL A 126 -6.11 -2.08 -6.48
C VAL A 126 -7.48 -1.67 -5.97
N ALA A 127 -8.47 -2.51 -6.19
CA ALA A 127 -9.77 -2.39 -5.55
C ALA A 127 -10.35 -3.78 -5.29
N HIS A 128 -10.93 -4.00 -4.13
CA HIS A 128 -11.64 -5.24 -3.88
C HIS A 128 -13.00 -5.22 -4.56
N TYR A 129 -13.42 -6.36 -5.10
CA TYR A 129 -14.69 -6.48 -5.79
C TYR A 129 -15.73 -7.31 -5.03
N ASP A 130 -15.29 -8.04 -4.01
CA ASP A 130 -16.19 -8.76 -3.14
C ASP A 130 -17.01 -7.81 -2.26
N SER A 131 -18.11 -8.29 -1.72
CA SER A 131 -18.90 -7.55 -0.74
C SER A 131 -19.04 -8.36 0.55
N ARG A 132 -19.31 -7.68 1.65
CA ARG A 132 -19.41 -8.27 2.99
C ARG A 132 -20.48 -9.33 3.06
N TYR A 133 -20.15 -10.52 3.62
CA TYR A 133 -21.09 -11.65 3.75
C TYR A 133 -22.08 -11.49 4.91
N ILE A 134 -21.89 -10.53 5.79
CA ILE A 134 -22.78 -10.21 6.93
C ILE A 134 -22.88 -8.69 7.11
N ALA A 135 -24.03 -8.20 7.55
CA ALA A 135 -24.27 -6.80 7.86
C ALA A 135 -24.16 -6.54 9.37
N GLU A 136 -23.05 -6.86 10.00
CA GLU A 136 -22.91 -6.89 11.47
C GLU A 136 -23.11 -5.53 12.14
N ARG A 137 -23.04 -4.45 11.37
CA ARG A 137 -23.30 -3.07 11.80
C ARG A 137 -24.72 -2.61 11.54
N ASP A 138 -25.58 -3.43 10.90
CA ASP A 138 -26.95 -3.04 10.58
C ASP A 138 -27.76 -2.72 11.85
N TYR A 139 -28.53 -1.63 11.77
CA TYR A 139 -29.42 -1.20 12.83
C TYR A 139 -30.52 -2.22 13.12
N ASN A 140 -30.95 -2.99 12.09
CA ASN A 140 -31.90 -4.07 12.23
C ASN A 140 -31.15 -5.38 12.51
N GLU A 141 -31.15 -5.81 13.79
CA GLU A 141 -30.46 -7.01 14.22
C GLU A 141 -30.87 -8.28 13.45
N SER A 142 -32.12 -8.36 12.96
CA SER A 142 -32.59 -9.51 12.20
C SER A 142 -31.94 -9.64 10.83
N LYS A 143 -31.29 -8.57 10.33
CA LYS A 143 -30.59 -8.53 9.05
C LYS A 143 -29.08 -8.76 9.19
N ARG A 144 -28.52 -8.70 10.38
CA ARG A 144 -27.07 -8.72 10.60
C ARG A 144 -26.36 -9.96 10.07
N ASN A 145 -27.07 -11.07 9.89
CA ASN A 145 -26.51 -12.31 9.32
C ASN A 145 -26.77 -12.47 7.81
N GLN A 146 -27.05 -11.37 7.11
CA GLN A 146 -27.29 -11.35 5.68
C GLN A 146 -26.20 -10.55 4.99
N PRO A 147 -25.80 -10.93 3.74
CA PRO A 147 -24.82 -10.17 2.98
C PRO A 147 -25.37 -8.81 2.56
N ILE A 148 -24.45 -7.87 2.26
CA ILE A 148 -24.76 -6.54 1.77
C ILE A 148 -24.43 -6.37 0.29
N ASP A 149 -24.96 -5.31 -0.32
CA ASP A 149 -24.69 -4.98 -1.73
C ASP A 149 -23.28 -4.40 -1.93
N GLY A 150 -22.72 -3.72 -0.93
CA GLY A 150 -21.37 -3.17 -1.00
C GLY A 150 -21.20 -2.16 -2.13
N ALA A 151 -22.03 -1.11 -2.16
CA ALA A 151 -22.01 -0.12 -3.24
C ALA A 151 -20.81 0.84 -3.13
N ASN A 152 -20.46 1.24 -1.92
CA ASN A 152 -19.24 1.98 -1.67
C ASN A 152 -18.08 1.02 -1.33
N ASP A 153 -18.38 0.00 -0.55
CA ASP A 153 -17.48 -1.01 -0.01
C ASP A 153 -17.62 -2.32 -0.82
N GLY A 154 -16.94 -2.58 -1.87
CA GLY A 154 -15.85 -2.23 -2.72
C GLY A 154 -16.27 -1.83 -4.13
N ALA A 155 -17.63 -1.70 -4.48
CA ALA A 155 -17.99 -1.40 -5.87
C ALA A 155 -17.53 0.00 -6.30
N SER A 156 -17.30 0.95 -5.38
CA SER A 156 -16.80 2.29 -5.72
C SER A 156 -15.39 2.27 -6.30
N GLY A 157 -14.47 1.55 -5.67
CA GLY A 157 -13.11 1.37 -6.17
C GLY A 157 -13.09 0.67 -7.53
N VAL A 158 -13.87 -0.41 -7.67
CA VAL A 158 -14.02 -1.14 -8.95
C VAL A 158 -14.54 -0.24 -10.06
N ALA A 159 -15.53 0.63 -9.77
CA ALA A 159 -16.09 1.57 -10.74
C ALA A 159 -15.04 2.55 -11.26
N VAL A 160 -14.21 3.10 -10.35
CA VAL A 160 -13.11 3.99 -10.73
C VAL A 160 -12.09 3.24 -11.58
N LEU A 161 -11.69 2.02 -11.22
CA LEU A 161 -10.73 1.25 -12.01
C LEU A 161 -11.24 0.86 -13.39
N ILE A 162 -12.54 0.58 -13.54
CA ILE A 162 -13.13 0.30 -14.86
C ILE A 162 -13.04 1.53 -15.77
N GLU A 163 -13.42 2.71 -15.28
CA GLU A 163 -13.37 3.94 -16.10
C GLU A 163 -11.92 4.37 -16.36
N LEU A 164 -11.03 4.28 -15.38
CA LEU A 164 -9.61 4.53 -15.56
C LEU A 164 -9.01 3.58 -16.63
N GLY A 165 -9.37 2.30 -16.60
CA GLY A 165 -8.91 1.30 -17.57
C GLY A 165 -9.33 1.60 -19.01
N LYS A 166 -10.45 2.29 -19.24
CA LYS A 166 -10.88 2.72 -20.58
C LYS A 166 -10.02 3.84 -21.16
N ILE A 167 -9.48 4.71 -20.32
CA ILE A 167 -8.69 5.87 -20.74
C ILE A 167 -7.19 5.58 -20.81
N ILE A 168 -6.64 4.69 -19.98
CA ILE A 168 -5.21 4.33 -19.92
C ILE A 168 -4.60 4.05 -21.30
N PRO A 169 -5.22 3.32 -22.23
CA PRO A 169 -4.65 3.06 -23.56
C PRO A 169 -4.45 4.30 -24.42
N ASN A 170 -5.12 5.41 -24.09
CA ASN A 170 -5.01 6.69 -24.79
C ASN A 170 -3.98 7.62 -24.16
N LEU A 171 -3.54 7.33 -22.93
CA LEU A 171 -2.46 8.04 -22.27
C LEU A 171 -1.12 7.60 -22.88
N GLN A 172 -0.23 8.55 -23.11
CA GLN A 172 1.09 8.26 -23.70
C GLN A 172 2.08 7.77 -22.62
N LEU A 173 1.74 6.67 -21.96
CA LEU A 173 2.56 6.10 -20.89
C LEU A 173 3.80 5.40 -21.45
N ASN A 174 4.86 5.35 -20.62
CA ASN A 174 6.09 4.61 -20.89
C ASN A 174 6.36 3.52 -19.81
N HIS A 175 5.36 3.16 -19.05
CA HIS A 175 5.40 2.16 -17.99
C HIS A 175 4.14 1.29 -18.03
N ASP A 176 4.21 0.14 -17.41
CA ASP A 176 3.08 -0.76 -17.31
C ASP A 176 2.07 -0.26 -16.28
N VAL A 177 0.80 -0.59 -16.49
CA VAL A 177 -0.26 -0.37 -15.51
C VAL A 177 -0.99 -1.67 -15.26
N THR A 178 -1.10 -2.06 -14.01
CA THR A 178 -1.87 -3.21 -13.57
C THR A 178 -3.12 -2.75 -12.83
N LEU A 179 -4.28 -3.22 -13.26
CA LEU A 179 -5.54 -3.13 -12.53
C LEU A 179 -5.75 -4.44 -11.80
N PHE A 180 -5.69 -4.40 -10.49
CA PHE A 180 -5.82 -5.57 -9.64
C PHE A 180 -7.13 -5.52 -8.88
N PHE A 181 -8.06 -6.37 -9.29
CA PHE A 181 -9.35 -6.54 -8.64
C PHE A 181 -9.23 -7.72 -7.67
N THR A 182 -9.14 -7.41 -6.37
CA THR A 182 -8.96 -8.40 -5.31
C THR A 182 -10.29 -9.03 -4.90
N ASP A 183 -10.22 -10.30 -4.49
CA ASP A 183 -11.35 -11.05 -3.93
C ASP A 183 -11.10 -11.31 -2.44
N ALA A 184 -12.17 -11.36 -1.68
CA ALA A 184 -12.14 -11.69 -0.26
C ALA A 184 -11.28 -10.71 0.60
N GLU A 185 -11.29 -9.44 0.28
CA GLU A 185 -10.80 -8.40 1.17
C GLU A 185 -11.68 -8.37 2.43
N ASP A 186 -13.00 -8.28 2.22
CA ASP A 186 -13.99 -7.97 3.25
C ASP A 186 -14.66 -9.21 3.86
N GLN A 187 -13.97 -10.35 3.90
CA GLN A 187 -14.46 -11.58 4.52
C GLN A 187 -13.89 -11.81 5.93
N GLY A 188 -13.30 -10.79 6.53
CA GLY A 188 -12.62 -10.86 7.82
C GLY A 188 -13.56 -10.95 9.02
N ILE A 189 -12.97 -11.11 10.21
CA ILE A 189 -13.70 -11.21 11.49
C ILE A 189 -13.59 -9.88 12.21
N THR A 190 -14.73 -9.22 12.44
CA THR A 190 -14.81 -8.01 13.27
C THR A 190 -14.73 -8.33 14.76
N GLY A 191 -14.13 -7.42 15.54
CA GLY A 191 -14.11 -7.50 17.01
C GLY A 191 -12.83 -8.04 17.61
N GLY A 192 -11.78 -8.30 16.82
CA GLY A 192 -10.45 -8.63 17.31
C GLY A 192 -9.39 -8.15 16.31
N PHE A 193 -8.17 -7.89 16.80
CA PHE A 193 -7.05 -7.60 15.90
C PHE A 193 -6.57 -8.92 15.28
N HIS A 194 -7.19 -9.30 14.16
CA HIS A 194 -6.83 -10.47 13.37
C HIS A 194 -6.45 -10.02 11.95
N PRO A 195 -5.30 -9.36 11.76
CA PRO A 195 -4.93 -8.77 10.46
C PRO A 195 -4.86 -9.81 9.33
N LEU A 196 -4.67 -11.08 9.67
CA LEU A 196 -4.60 -12.17 8.70
C LEU A 196 -5.97 -12.71 8.26
N THR A 197 -7.08 -12.10 8.69
CA THR A 197 -8.44 -12.51 8.27
C THR A 197 -9.06 -11.55 7.25
N TRP A 198 -8.38 -10.46 6.93
CA TRP A 198 -8.75 -9.46 5.93
C TRP A 198 -7.81 -9.55 4.72
N SER A 199 -8.22 -8.98 3.58
CA SER A 199 -7.36 -8.82 2.39
C SER A 199 -6.75 -10.13 1.86
N TYR A 200 -7.51 -11.23 1.94
CA TYR A 200 -7.01 -12.55 1.53
C TYR A 200 -6.51 -12.60 0.09
N GLY A 201 -7.19 -11.89 -0.82
CA GLY A 201 -6.81 -11.80 -2.22
C GLY A 201 -5.46 -11.12 -2.42
N ALA A 202 -5.25 -9.98 -1.79
CA ALA A 202 -3.99 -9.25 -1.88
C ALA A 202 -2.83 -10.05 -1.26
N TYR A 203 -3.03 -10.70 -0.10
CA TYR A 203 -2.02 -11.61 0.47
C TYR A 203 -1.68 -12.73 -0.49
N ALA A 204 -2.71 -13.40 -1.07
CA ALA A 204 -2.49 -14.50 -1.99
C ALA A 204 -1.70 -14.09 -3.23
N TRP A 205 -1.89 -12.88 -3.75
CA TRP A 205 -1.16 -12.37 -4.90
C TRP A 205 0.28 -12.00 -4.53
N VAL A 206 0.48 -11.17 -3.50
CA VAL A 206 1.79 -10.66 -3.10
C VAL A 206 2.74 -11.78 -2.67
N GLU A 207 2.25 -12.80 -1.95
CA GLU A 207 3.03 -13.97 -1.54
C GLU A 207 3.59 -14.79 -2.73
N ASN A 208 2.94 -14.70 -3.91
CA ASN A 208 3.34 -15.44 -5.10
C ASN A 208 4.15 -14.61 -6.11
N LEU A 209 4.39 -13.32 -5.85
CA LEU A 209 5.23 -12.49 -6.71
C LEU A 209 6.71 -12.87 -6.57
N THR A 210 7.43 -12.85 -7.70
CA THR A 210 8.89 -12.94 -7.69
C THR A 210 9.49 -11.63 -7.18
N GLU A 211 10.70 -11.68 -6.62
CA GLU A 211 11.39 -10.45 -6.19
C GLU A 211 11.57 -9.46 -7.36
N ASP A 212 12.00 -9.95 -8.53
CA ASP A 212 12.13 -9.11 -9.74
C ASP A 212 10.84 -8.39 -10.12
N TYR A 213 9.67 -9.03 -9.91
CA TYR A 213 8.39 -8.39 -10.19
C TYR A 213 8.05 -7.34 -9.13
N LYS A 214 8.31 -7.63 -7.85
CA LYS A 214 8.12 -6.68 -6.74
C LYS A 214 8.97 -5.43 -6.92
N ASP A 215 10.25 -5.62 -7.29
CA ASP A 215 11.21 -4.53 -7.51
C ASP A 215 10.79 -3.60 -8.68
N ASN A 216 10.00 -4.10 -9.62
CA ASN A 216 9.47 -3.31 -10.73
C ASN A 216 8.16 -2.58 -10.40
N ILE A 217 7.54 -2.85 -9.25
CA ILE A 217 6.34 -2.11 -8.82
C ILE A 217 6.78 -0.78 -8.19
N SER A 218 6.61 0.30 -8.96
CA SER A 218 6.91 1.65 -8.49
C SER A 218 5.89 2.18 -7.49
N ALA A 219 4.62 1.80 -7.64
CA ALA A 219 3.54 2.20 -6.75
C ALA A 219 2.44 1.15 -6.72
N TYR A 220 1.91 0.88 -5.53
CA TYR A 220 0.75 0.03 -5.28
C TYR A 220 -0.31 0.87 -4.57
N ILE A 221 -1.38 1.21 -5.26
CA ILE A 221 -2.36 2.20 -4.83
C ILE A 221 -3.72 1.52 -4.67
N VAL A 222 -4.14 1.38 -3.42
CA VAL A 222 -5.46 0.83 -3.08
C VAL A 222 -6.52 1.93 -3.12
N ILE A 223 -7.72 1.59 -3.58
CA ILE A 223 -8.84 2.48 -3.73
C ILE A 223 -10.06 1.77 -3.14
N ASP A 224 -10.45 2.20 -1.96
CA ASP A 224 -11.54 1.59 -1.21
C ASP A 224 -12.46 2.65 -0.61
N MET A 225 -13.79 2.39 -0.59
CA MET A 225 -14.80 3.23 0.03
C MET A 225 -14.73 4.73 -0.35
N ILE A 226 -14.43 5.04 -1.63
CA ILE A 226 -14.17 6.43 -2.08
C ILE A 226 -15.41 7.11 -2.69
N GLY A 227 -16.58 6.50 -2.58
CA GLY A 227 -17.80 7.00 -3.20
C GLY A 227 -18.71 7.82 -2.29
N ASP A 228 -18.38 8.03 -1.01
CA ASP A 228 -19.24 8.81 -0.11
C ASP A 228 -19.46 10.25 -0.62
N ALA A 229 -20.69 10.74 -0.56
CA ALA A 229 -21.03 12.12 -0.90
C ALA A 229 -20.32 13.16 0.01
N TYR A 230 -19.82 12.75 1.15
CA TYR A 230 -19.04 13.54 2.11
C TYR A 230 -17.58 13.12 2.16
N LEU A 231 -17.00 12.71 1.04
CA LEU A 231 -15.65 12.17 0.91
C LEU A 231 -14.62 12.94 1.76
N ASP A 232 -13.97 12.22 2.69
CA ASP A 232 -12.94 12.73 3.60
C ASP A 232 -11.87 11.66 3.82
N PHE A 233 -10.73 11.80 3.18
CA PHE A 233 -9.62 10.86 3.38
C PHE A 233 -8.34 11.54 3.87
N THR A 234 -7.45 10.75 4.44
CA THR A 234 -6.19 11.21 5.04
C THR A 234 -5.08 10.21 4.70
N LYS A 235 -3.84 10.52 5.06
CA LYS A 235 -2.77 9.54 4.99
C LYS A 235 -3.08 8.32 5.84
N ILE A 236 -2.70 7.14 5.35
CA ILE A 236 -2.81 5.90 6.12
C ILE A 236 -1.46 5.59 6.75
N LYS A 237 -1.51 5.18 8.02
CA LYS A 237 -0.32 4.85 8.80
C LYS A 237 0.37 3.59 8.26
N ASP A 238 1.70 3.57 8.41
CA ASP A 238 2.54 2.45 7.98
C ASP A 238 2.47 2.17 6.45
N THR A 239 2.27 3.22 5.65
CA THR A 239 2.31 3.25 4.19
C THR A 239 3.44 4.12 3.67
N SER A 240 3.74 4.10 2.36
CA SER A 240 4.84 4.87 1.77
C SER A 240 4.66 6.38 1.94
N ALA A 241 5.56 7.01 2.70
CA ALA A 241 5.57 8.46 2.90
C ALA A 241 5.88 9.20 1.59
N GLU A 242 6.79 8.66 0.80
CA GLU A 242 7.25 9.23 -0.46
C GLU A 242 6.11 9.27 -1.49
N LEU A 243 5.28 8.23 -1.56
CA LEU A 243 4.07 8.25 -2.41
C LEU A 243 3.06 9.29 -1.95
N TRP A 244 2.86 9.48 -0.64
CA TRP A 244 1.97 10.53 -0.15
C TRP A 244 2.47 11.94 -0.50
N GLU A 245 3.77 12.14 -0.60
CA GLU A 245 4.34 13.42 -1.04
C GLU A 245 3.99 13.73 -2.50
N THR A 246 3.85 12.71 -3.37
CA THR A 246 3.39 12.92 -4.76
C THR A 246 1.90 13.19 -4.86
N VAL A 247 1.10 12.66 -3.94
CA VAL A 247 -0.37 12.86 -3.91
C VAL A 247 -0.72 14.31 -3.57
N THR A 248 -0.01 14.94 -2.64
CA THR A 248 -0.35 16.26 -2.11
C THR A 248 -0.44 17.34 -3.20
N PRO A 249 0.54 17.53 -4.11
CA PRO A 249 0.43 18.54 -5.16
C PRO A 249 -0.68 18.24 -6.18
N ILE A 250 -0.96 16.96 -6.45
CA ILE A 250 -2.07 16.56 -7.34
C ILE A 250 -3.42 16.90 -6.71
N ALA A 251 -3.61 16.54 -5.45
CA ALA A 251 -4.83 16.82 -4.71
C ALA A 251 -5.07 18.34 -4.57
N ALA A 252 -4.03 19.13 -4.34
CA ALA A 252 -4.11 20.57 -4.32
C ALA A 252 -4.55 21.11 -5.69
N ALA A 253 -3.92 20.70 -6.78
CA ALA A 253 -4.25 21.10 -8.14
C ALA A 253 -5.71 20.83 -8.52
N LEU A 254 -6.28 19.73 -8.02
CA LEU A 254 -7.67 19.33 -8.20
C LEU A 254 -8.66 20.00 -7.24
N GLY A 255 -8.18 20.92 -6.37
CA GLY A 255 -9.04 21.61 -5.42
C GLY A 255 -9.59 20.70 -4.31
N MET A 256 -8.87 19.63 -3.94
CA MET A 256 -9.26 18.69 -2.89
C MET A 256 -8.80 19.10 -1.50
N MET A 257 -8.08 20.23 -1.35
CA MET A 257 -7.47 20.66 -0.10
C MET A 257 -7.92 22.08 0.25
N GLU A 258 -8.57 22.28 1.39
CA GLU A 258 -9.04 23.61 1.82
C GLU A 258 -7.91 24.57 2.22
N SER A 259 -6.72 24.04 2.52
CA SER A 259 -5.53 24.82 2.90
C SER A 259 -4.67 25.27 1.71
N GLU A 260 -4.91 24.73 0.51
CA GLU A 260 -4.10 24.94 -0.69
C GLU A 260 -4.91 25.58 -1.81
N LEU A 261 -4.23 26.26 -2.72
CA LEU A 261 -4.85 26.82 -3.91
C LEU A 261 -4.83 25.79 -5.06
N ASP A 262 -5.95 25.70 -5.77
CA ASP A 262 -6.05 24.95 -7.02
C ASP A 262 -5.32 25.66 -8.18
N CYS A 263 -5.37 25.08 -9.37
CA CYS A 263 -4.72 25.65 -10.56
C CYS A 263 -5.34 26.97 -11.05
N GLU A 264 -6.51 27.32 -10.57
CA GLU A 264 -7.20 28.59 -10.87
C GLU A 264 -6.96 29.66 -9.80
N GLY A 265 -6.31 29.29 -8.69
CA GLY A 265 -6.02 30.17 -7.56
C GLY A 265 -7.17 30.26 -6.54
N ASN A 266 -8.06 29.27 -6.50
CA ASN A 266 -9.11 29.17 -5.51
C ASN A 266 -8.71 28.18 -4.40
N TYR A 267 -9.16 28.42 -3.17
CA TYR A 267 -9.05 27.41 -2.12
C TYR A 267 -9.96 26.22 -2.43
N GLY A 268 -9.43 25.02 -2.23
CA GLY A 268 -10.15 23.79 -2.48
C GLY A 268 -11.15 23.42 -1.38
N ARG A 269 -11.62 22.18 -1.42
CA ARG A 269 -12.55 21.58 -0.45
C ARG A 269 -11.78 20.71 0.53
N ALA A 270 -12.36 20.46 1.71
CA ALA A 270 -11.79 19.58 2.74
C ALA A 270 -12.05 18.10 2.39
N ILE A 271 -11.43 17.61 1.31
CA ILE A 271 -11.52 16.20 0.86
C ILE A 271 -10.29 15.42 1.30
N TYR A 272 -9.10 16.02 1.16
CA TYR A 272 -7.84 15.41 1.58
C TYR A 272 -7.12 16.28 2.61
N ASP A 273 -6.80 15.68 3.76
CA ASP A 273 -6.02 16.34 4.82
C ASP A 273 -4.68 15.61 5.03
N PRO A 274 -3.57 16.11 4.44
CA PRO A 274 -2.26 15.49 4.54
C PRO A 274 -1.64 15.58 5.95
N THR A 275 -2.21 16.40 6.84
CA THR A 275 -1.71 16.58 8.21
C THR A 275 -2.23 15.50 9.16
N LYS A 276 -3.27 14.77 8.76
CA LYS A 276 -3.86 13.69 9.53
C LYS A 276 -3.41 12.33 9.03
N THR A 277 -3.40 11.37 9.96
CA THR A 277 -3.06 9.98 9.68
C THR A 277 -4.04 9.06 10.40
N ARG A 278 -4.55 8.04 9.70
CA ARG A 278 -5.45 7.02 10.26
C ARG A 278 -4.83 5.63 10.11
N GLY A 279 -5.19 4.70 11.00
CA GLY A 279 -4.78 3.30 10.90
C GLY A 279 -5.92 2.49 10.31
N VAL A 280 -5.64 1.75 9.23
CA VAL A 280 -6.56 0.84 8.55
C VAL A 280 -5.82 -0.46 8.24
N ILE A 281 -6.51 -1.58 8.24
CA ILE A 281 -6.05 -2.86 7.70
C ILE A 281 -6.83 -3.07 6.41
N ASP A 282 -6.12 -3.22 5.29
CA ASP A 282 -6.70 -3.32 3.97
C ASP A 282 -5.65 -3.88 2.98
N ASP A 283 -5.96 -3.99 1.70
CA ASP A 283 -5.16 -4.57 0.63
C ASP A 283 -3.76 -3.97 0.43
N HIS A 284 -3.47 -2.79 1.00
CA HIS A 284 -2.12 -2.20 1.02
C HIS A 284 -1.15 -2.91 1.98
N VAL A 285 -1.68 -3.57 3.02
CA VAL A 285 -0.86 -4.17 4.08
C VAL A 285 0.07 -5.26 3.57
N PRO A 286 -0.38 -6.26 2.78
CA PRO A 286 0.54 -7.27 2.25
C PRO A 286 1.62 -6.70 1.34
N ALA A 287 1.32 -5.67 0.54
CA ALA A 287 2.30 -5.00 -0.31
C ALA A 287 3.37 -4.28 0.51
N ASN A 288 2.98 -3.46 1.49
CA ASN A 288 3.93 -2.79 2.39
C ASN A 288 4.79 -3.78 3.18
N ASN A 289 4.20 -4.89 3.66
CA ASN A 289 4.95 -5.94 4.37
C ASN A 289 5.98 -6.63 3.48
N ALA A 290 5.75 -6.66 2.16
CA ALA A 290 6.68 -7.20 1.17
C ALA A 290 7.70 -6.18 0.64
N GLY A 291 7.70 -4.95 1.18
CA GLY A 291 8.60 -3.87 0.75
C GLY A 291 8.17 -3.15 -0.53
N ILE A 292 6.97 -3.41 -1.04
CA ILE A 292 6.40 -2.71 -2.19
C ILE A 292 5.85 -1.36 -1.71
N PRO A 293 6.23 -0.21 -2.34
CA PRO A 293 5.68 1.09 -1.96
C PRO A 293 4.16 1.12 -2.17
N ALA A 294 3.40 1.22 -1.07
CA ALA A 294 1.93 1.18 -1.15
C ALA A 294 1.29 2.29 -0.34
N ILE A 295 0.16 2.80 -0.86
CA ILE A 295 -0.75 3.72 -0.17
C ILE A 295 -2.20 3.25 -0.36
N ASN A 296 -3.11 3.85 0.42
CA ASN A 296 -4.53 3.53 0.35
C ASN A 296 -5.37 4.80 0.40
N PHE A 297 -6.17 5.03 -0.63
CA PHE A 297 -7.22 6.04 -0.65
C PHE A 297 -8.50 5.41 -0.10
N ILE A 298 -8.86 5.76 1.13
CA ILE A 298 -10.04 5.23 1.81
C ILE A 298 -10.72 6.30 2.66
N ASP A 299 -12.03 6.41 2.51
CA ASP A 299 -12.87 7.16 3.45
C ASP A 299 -13.55 6.21 4.43
N ILE A 300 -13.12 6.28 5.69
CA ILE A 300 -13.66 5.43 6.77
C ILE A 300 -14.84 6.06 7.54
N ASN A 301 -15.31 7.21 7.09
CA ASN A 301 -16.41 7.97 7.70
C ASN A 301 -17.66 7.94 6.83
N TYR A 302 -18.11 6.80 6.38
CA TYR A 302 -19.12 6.62 5.36
C TYR A 302 -20.53 7.11 5.78
N GLY A 303 -20.92 8.27 5.29
CA GLY A 303 -22.21 8.92 5.49
C GLY A 303 -22.14 10.23 6.30
N GLU A 304 -23.18 11.04 6.23
CA GLU A 304 -23.25 12.35 6.88
C GLU A 304 -23.01 12.25 8.39
N ASN A 305 -22.01 12.97 8.89
CA ASN A 305 -21.60 12.96 10.31
C ASN A 305 -21.19 11.56 10.83
N ALA A 306 -20.83 10.63 9.97
CA ALA A 306 -20.32 9.33 10.39
C ALA A 306 -18.99 9.47 11.14
N SER A 307 -18.76 8.55 12.07
CA SER A 307 -17.48 8.37 12.73
C SER A 307 -16.76 7.18 12.13
N THR A 308 -15.50 7.00 12.49
CA THR A 308 -14.63 5.91 12.04
C THR A 308 -15.35 4.57 11.98
N PHE A 309 -15.44 3.98 10.78
CA PHE A 309 -16.15 2.74 10.49
C PHE A 309 -17.58 2.74 11.01
N GLY A 310 -18.29 3.84 10.82
CA GLY A 310 -19.70 4.01 11.17
C GLY A 310 -20.56 4.36 9.96
N GLY A 311 -21.77 4.87 10.21
CA GLY A 311 -22.70 5.27 9.19
C GLY A 311 -23.27 4.10 8.39
N HIS A 312 -22.97 4.03 7.09
CA HIS A 312 -23.48 2.98 6.19
C HIS A 312 -22.57 1.75 6.10
N TRP A 313 -21.33 1.84 6.60
CA TRP A 313 -20.36 0.75 6.54
C TRP A 313 -20.88 -0.53 7.21
N HIS A 314 -20.77 -1.66 6.51
CA HIS A 314 -21.24 -2.98 6.92
C HIS A 314 -22.73 -3.03 7.31
N THR A 315 -23.55 -2.27 6.60
CA THR A 315 -25.02 -2.26 6.76
C THR A 315 -25.70 -2.42 5.40
N HIS A 316 -26.99 -2.79 5.40
CA HIS A 316 -27.82 -2.79 4.18
C HIS A 316 -28.12 -1.38 3.64
N ASN A 317 -27.58 -0.34 4.25
CA ASN A 317 -27.65 1.02 3.73
C ASN A 317 -26.47 1.34 2.81
N ASP A 318 -25.51 0.44 2.64
CA ASP A 318 -24.47 0.58 1.61
C ASP A 318 -25.05 0.24 0.24
N THR A 319 -25.72 1.22 -0.35
CA THR A 319 -26.52 1.11 -1.58
C THR A 319 -26.10 2.18 -2.58
N ALA A 320 -26.37 1.94 -3.88
CA ALA A 320 -25.93 2.81 -4.98
C ALA A 320 -26.36 4.29 -4.84
N ASP A 321 -27.50 4.57 -4.17
CA ASP A 321 -27.97 5.92 -3.94
C ASP A 321 -27.16 6.71 -2.89
N LYS A 322 -26.21 6.07 -2.22
CA LYS A 322 -25.27 6.71 -1.28
C LYS A 322 -23.95 7.09 -1.95
N VAL A 323 -23.69 6.55 -3.14
CA VAL A 323 -22.46 6.84 -3.88
C VAL A 323 -22.62 8.11 -4.72
N SER A 324 -21.61 8.97 -4.70
CA SER A 324 -21.55 10.25 -5.39
C SER A 324 -20.65 10.17 -6.62
N ALA A 325 -21.19 10.55 -7.79
CA ALA A 325 -20.39 10.71 -9.00
C ALA A 325 -19.26 11.75 -8.82
N GLU A 326 -19.51 12.82 -8.05
CA GLU A 326 -18.51 13.86 -7.79
C GLU A 326 -17.31 13.28 -7.02
N SER A 327 -17.55 12.46 -6.00
CA SER A 327 -16.51 11.83 -5.20
C SER A 327 -15.68 10.85 -6.03
N LEU A 328 -16.34 10.00 -6.84
CA LEU A 328 -15.66 9.13 -7.80
C LEU A 328 -14.81 9.92 -8.80
N GLY A 329 -15.30 11.11 -9.23
CA GLY A 329 -14.58 12.02 -10.11
C GLY A 329 -13.29 12.55 -9.49
N TYR A 330 -13.31 13.02 -8.24
CA TYR A 330 -12.11 13.47 -7.55
C TYR A 330 -11.02 12.41 -7.52
N ILE A 331 -11.37 11.16 -7.18
CA ILE A 331 -10.39 10.07 -7.13
C ILE A 331 -9.96 9.66 -8.54
N GLY A 332 -10.89 9.54 -9.50
CA GLY A 332 -10.55 9.21 -10.87
C GLY A 332 -9.60 10.21 -11.52
N ASP A 333 -9.88 11.52 -11.37
CA ASP A 333 -9.03 12.61 -11.85
C ASP A 333 -7.66 12.61 -11.16
N LEU A 334 -7.60 12.29 -9.85
CA LEU A 334 -6.34 12.17 -9.12
C LEU A 334 -5.49 11.04 -9.69
N LEU A 335 -6.09 9.87 -9.96
CA LEU A 335 -5.39 8.73 -10.54
C LEU A 335 -4.94 9.01 -11.98
N GLU A 336 -5.80 9.60 -12.80
CA GLU A 336 -5.47 9.97 -14.18
C GLU A 336 -4.33 11.00 -14.23
N LEU A 337 -4.40 12.05 -13.39
CA LEU A 337 -3.39 13.09 -13.34
C LEU A 337 -2.03 12.55 -12.87
N GLY A 338 -2.03 11.65 -11.88
CA GLY A 338 -0.83 10.97 -11.43
C GLY A 338 -0.16 10.12 -12.53
N LEU A 339 -0.94 9.45 -13.38
CA LEU A 339 -0.43 8.72 -14.54
C LEU A 339 0.14 9.68 -15.59
N ILE A 340 -0.60 10.72 -15.99
CA ILE A 340 -0.19 11.71 -17.00
C ILE A 340 1.13 12.38 -16.59
N THR A 341 1.28 12.71 -15.33
CA THR A 341 2.47 13.40 -14.81
C THR A 341 3.60 12.45 -14.42
N SER A 342 3.40 11.13 -14.56
CA SER A 342 4.34 10.08 -14.10
C SER A 342 4.73 10.22 -12.62
N ALA A 343 3.83 10.76 -11.80
CA ALA A 343 4.07 11.03 -10.37
C ALA A 343 4.42 9.78 -9.56
N TRP A 344 4.03 8.61 -10.04
CA TRP A 344 4.17 7.34 -9.30
C TRP A 344 5.24 6.43 -9.89
N ILE A 345 6.13 6.97 -10.72
CA ILE A 345 7.24 6.23 -11.29
C ILE A 345 8.53 6.56 -10.54
N LEU A 346 9.20 5.54 -10.04
CA LEU A 346 10.50 5.66 -9.41
C LEU A 346 11.58 5.93 -10.47
N VAL A 347 12.37 6.97 -10.24
CA VAL A 347 13.52 7.29 -11.08
C VAL A 347 14.80 7.21 -10.24
N PRO A 348 15.93 6.74 -10.84
CA PRO A 348 17.22 6.79 -10.16
C PRO A 348 17.57 8.24 -9.80
N THR A 349 17.95 8.49 -8.55
CA THR A 349 18.52 9.77 -8.16
C THR A 349 19.94 9.82 -8.71
N ASP A 350 20.20 10.70 -9.70
CA ASP A 350 21.55 10.96 -10.18
C ASP A 350 22.38 11.53 -9.02
N SER A 351 23.40 10.79 -8.59
CA SER A 351 24.36 11.23 -7.56
C SER A 351 25.14 12.50 -7.92
N ASN A 352 24.82 13.13 -9.05
CA ASN A 352 25.49 14.34 -9.57
C ASN A 352 24.71 15.66 -9.41
N ASP A 353 23.43 15.64 -8.99
CA ASP A 353 22.67 16.89 -8.86
C ASP A 353 23.03 17.71 -7.61
N ASN A 354 23.88 17.17 -6.71
CA ASN A 354 24.39 17.90 -5.53
C ASN A 354 25.53 18.90 -5.85
N ALA A 355 25.87 19.16 -7.12
CA ALA A 355 27.04 19.98 -7.44
C ALA A 355 26.74 21.45 -7.87
N ASN A 356 25.46 21.86 -8.04
CA ASN A 356 25.17 23.20 -8.60
C ASN A 356 24.13 24.08 -7.88
N THR A 357 23.83 23.83 -6.61
CA THR A 357 23.10 24.81 -5.78
C THR A 357 23.90 25.16 -4.54
N VAL A 358 25.04 25.86 -4.75
CA VAL A 358 25.70 26.63 -3.68
C VAL A 358 25.36 28.08 -3.92
N ASP A 359 24.44 28.62 -3.16
CA ASP A 359 24.50 29.83 -2.35
C ASP A 359 23.10 30.21 -1.83
N GLN A 360 22.81 29.90 -0.62
CA GLN A 360 22.25 30.69 0.48
C GLN A 360 21.56 29.81 1.52
N ASP A 361 22.06 29.90 2.75
CA ASP A 361 21.57 29.37 4.04
C ASP A 361 22.13 28.03 4.54
N GLU A 362 23.46 27.94 4.61
CA GLU A 362 24.18 26.80 5.21
C GLU A 362 24.03 26.65 6.76
N SER A 363 23.33 27.55 7.45
CA SER A 363 23.33 27.53 8.92
C SER A 363 22.16 26.81 9.59
N VAL A 364 21.10 26.49 8.87
CA VAL A 364 19.89 25.84 9.43
C VAL A 364 19.83 24.34 9.11
N LEU A 365 20.34 23.90 7.96
CA LEU A 365 20.33 22.50 7.55
C LEU A 365 21.30 21.61 8.33
N LEU A 366 22.47 22.13 8.72
CA LEU A 366 23.48 21.38 9.50
C LEU A 366 23.03 20.97 10.91
N GLN A 367 21.97 21.57 11.48
CA GLN A 367 21.43 21.15 12.78
C GLN A 367 20.42 20.00 12.69
N HIS A 368 19.79 19.79 11.53
CA HIS A 368 18.78 18.73 11.37
C HIS A 368 19.43 17.37 11.04
N ASP A 369 20.45 17.37 10.16
CA ASP A 369 21.14 16.13 9.76
C ASP A 369 21.94 15.49 10.90
N ASN A 370 22.55 16.30 11.75
CA ASN A 370 23.25 15.80 12.95
C ASN A 370 22.31 15.15 13.99
N ALA A 371 21.04 15.53 14.04
CA ALA A 371 20.07 14.96 14.98
C ALA A 371 19.55 13.58 14.51
N VAL A 372 19.41 13.35 13.21
CA VAL A 372 18.99 12.07 12.64
C VAL A 372 20.13 11.06 12.71
N GLU A 373 21.35 11.44 12.37
CA GLU A 373 22.53 10.58 12.44
C GLU A 373 22.83 10.13 13.88
N ASP A 374 22.60 10.99 14.88
CA ASP A 374 22.76 10.64 16.31
C ASP A 374 21.67 9.68 16.81
N VAL A 375 20.45 9.72 16.28
CA VAL A 375 19.38 8.79 16.65
C VAL A 375 19.63 7.39 16.07
N GLU A 376 20.06 7.27 14.82
CA GLU A 376 20.41 5.97 14.21
C GLU A 376 21.66 5.37 14.87
N LYS A 377 22.67 6.16 15.12
CA LYS A 377 23.90 5.73 15.81
C LYS A 377 23.60 5.23 17.23
N ASN A 378 22.72 5.89 17.97
CA ASN A 378 22.30 5.47 19.30
C ASN A 378 21.45 4.19 19.27
N ARG A 379 20.60 3.98 18.26
CA ARG A 379 19.86 2.73 18.04
C ARG A 379 20.81 1.56 17.75
N PHE A 380 21.77 1.75 16.85
CA PHE A 380 22.76 0.73 16.50
C PHE A 380 23.64 0.34 17.69
N VAL A 381 24.10 1.30 18.49
CA VAL A 381 24.84 1.07 19.74
C VAL A 381 23.97 0.34 20.76
N GLY A 382 22.67 0.65 20.84
CA GLY A 382 21.72 -0.05 21.69
C GLY A 382 21.56 -1.53 21.34
N TYR A 383 21.44 -1.88 20.06
CA TYR A 383 21.35 -3.29 19.61
C TYR A 383 22.65 -4.07 19.89
N ILE A 384 23.83 -3.49 19.64
CA ILE A 384 25.11 -4.13 19.95
C ILE A 384 25.24 -4.38 21.45
N SER A 385 24.81 -3.43 22.29
CA SER A 385 24.84 -3.57 23.74
C SER A 385 23.95 -4.71 24.23
N ILE A 386 22.76 -4.88 23.69
CA ILE A 386 21.83 -5.98 24.02
C ILE A 386 22.45 -7.33 23.62
N ILE A 387 23.02 -7.43 22.42
CA ILE A 387 23.67 -8.66 21.96
C ILE A 387 24.87 -9.02 22.84
N LEU A 388 25.71 -8.07 23.21
CA LEU A 388 26.85 -8.28 24.09
C LEU A 388 26.44 -8.76 25.49
N VAL A 389 25.40 -8.14 26.08
CA VAL A 389 24.85 -8.58 27.37
C VAL A 389 24.31 -10.00 27.29
N SER A 390 23.62 -10.34 26.22
CA SER A 390 23.09 -11.70 26.00
C SER A 390 24.20 -12.74 25.90
N ILE A 391 25.28 -12.43 25.19
CA ILE A 391 26.46 -13.31 25.07
C ILE A 391 27.13 -13.50 26.42
N ILE A 392 27.30 -12.44 27.21
CA ILE A 392 27.90 -12.51 28.54
C ILE A 392 27.05 -13.37 29.48
N LEU A 393 25.73 -13.25 29.45
CA LEU A 393 24.83 -14.09 30.27
C LEU A 393 24.95 -15.58 29.90
N VAL A 394 25.00 -15.89 28.62
CA VAL A 394 25.21 -17.29 28.15
C VAL A 394 26.57 -17.83 28.62
N LEU A 395 27.63 -17.05 28.55
CA LEU A 395 28.96 -17.48 29.02
C LEU A 395 29.00 -17.68 30.53
N ILE A 396 28.32 -16.87 31.30
CA ILE A 396 28.19 -17.04 32.77
C ILE A 396 27.44 -18.35 33.08
N LEU A 397 26.36 -18.63 32.34
CA LEU A 397 25.55 -19.85 32.53
C LEU A 397 26.39 -21.12 32.21
N ILE A 398 27.18 -21.08 31.14
CA ILE A 398 28.07 -22.16 30.77
C ILE A 398 29.17 -22.38 31.85
N ALA A 399 29.71 -21.28 32.38
CA ALA A 399 30.71 -21.36 33.46
C ALA A 399 30.13 -21.96 34.76
N ASP A 400 28.90 -21.59 35.12
CA ASP A 400 28.24 -22.14 36.32
C ASP A 400 27.90 -23.64 36.18
N ILE A 401 27.51 -24.06 34.98
CA ILE A 401 27.32 -25.51 34.69
C ILE A 401 28.63 -26.28 34.76
N SER A 402 29.73 -25.71 34.26
CA SER A 402 31.06 -26.34 34.29
C SER A 402 31.68 -26.44 35.70
N LEU A 403 31.24 -25.61 36.64
CA LEU A 403 31.66 -25.64 38.03
C LEU A 403 30.84 -26.61 38.88
N LYS A 404 29.72 -27.11 38.40
CA LYS A 404 28.83 -28.06 39.08
C LYS A 404 28.97 -29.49 38.57
N LEU A 405 29.72 -29.73 37.51
CA LEU A 405 30.17 -31.02 36.99
C LEU A 405 31.60 -31.32 37.43
#